data_4bed473e98b28c35c697e9629065e894
#
_entry.id   4bed473e98b28c35c697e9629065e894
#
_cell.length_a   1.000
_cell.length_b   1.000
_cell.length_c   1.000
_cell.angle_alpha   90.00
_cell.angle_beta   90.00
_cell.angle_gamma   90.00
#
_symmetry.space_group_name_H-M   'P 1'
#
loop_
_entity.id
_entity.type
_entity.pdbx_description
1 polymer ?
#
loop_
_entity_poly.entity_id
_entity_poly.type
_entity_poly.pdbx_seq_one_letter_code
_entity_poly.pdbx_strand_id
1 'polypeptide(L)'
;KLKILLVTVLTSISNSSIKKIGHTKSIKELVKKQALLAKTCGCHGIVCAGPDLKSVKKIFKGEIVTPGIRLKGDSAGDQKRVIGPKEAFKNGSTALVMGRSIIKGNIKNNISRLIKELK
;
A
#
# COMPACT_ATOMS: atom_id res chain seq x y z
N LYS A 1 13.77 17.42 10.90
CA LYS A 1 12.59 17.16 11.73
C LYS A 1 12.05 15.76 11.43
N LEU A 2 11.83 14.95 12.46
CA LEU A 2 11.31 13.58 12.31
C LEU A 2 9.90 13.59 11.71
N LYS A 3 9.66 12.73 10.71
CA LYS A 3 8.32 12.47 10.17
C LYS A 3 7.85 11.09 10.64
N ILE A 4 6.59 10.99 11.03
CA ILE A 4 5.97 9.76 11.53
C ILE A 4 5.00 9.24 10.48
N LEU A 5 5.15 7.96 10.10
CA LEU A 5 4.22 7.23 9.24
C LEU A 5 3.50 6.16 10.06
N LEU A 6 2.17 6.18 10.06
CA LEU A 6 1.39 5.10 10.66
C LEU A 6 1.25 3.96 9.65
N VAL A 7 1.56 2.74 10.07
CA VAL A 7 1.37 1.54 9.22
C VAL A 7 0.01 0.92 9.50
N THR A 8 -0.80 0.75 8.46
CA THR A 8 -2.10 0.06 8.53
C THR A 8 -1.93 -1.46 8.40
N VAL A 9 -3.00 -2.18 8.06
CA VAL A 9 -2.95 -3.63 7.87
C VAL A 9 -2.01 -4.01 6.72
N LEU A 10 -1.06 -4.90 6.98
CA LEU A 10 -0.05 -5.34 6.02
C LEU A 10 -0.66 -6.03 4.80
N THR A 11 0.02 -5.93 3.64
CA THR A 11 -0.42 -6.50 2.36
C THR A 11 -0.46 -8.02 2.31
N SER A 12 0.26 -8.70 3.22
CA SER A 12 0.25 -10.16 3.39
C SER A 12 -0.95 -10.69 4.19
N ILE A 13 -1.67 -9.82 4.90
CA ILE A 13 -2.78 -10.19 5.78
C ILE A 13 -4.10 -10.22 5.00
N SER A 14 -4.92 -11.25 5.24
CA SER A 14 -6.26 -11.41 4.69
C SER A 14 -7.35 -11.28 5.77
N ASN A 15 -8.62 -11.11 5.36
CA ASN A 15 -9.74 -11.10 6.30
C ASN A 15 -9.85 -12.41 7.11
N SER A 16 -9.52 -13.56 6.51
CA SER A 16 -9.49 -14.82 7.24
C SER A 16 -8.39 -14.85 8.31
N SER A 17 -7.22 -14.28 8.01
CA SER A 17 -6.11 -14.22 8.96
C SER A 17 -6.45 -13.37 10.19
N ILE A 18 -7.04 -12.19 9.99
CA ILE A 18 -7.40 -11.31 11.13
C ILE A 18 -8.53 -11.89 11.99
N LYS A 19 -9.44 -12.64 11.39
CA LYS A 19 -10.49 -13.35 12.15
C LYS A 19 -9.89 -14.44 13.05
N LYS A 20 -8.89 -15.18 12.56
CA LYS A 20 -8.20 -16.22 13.34
C LYS A 20 -7.52 -15.68 14.60
N ILE A 21 -7.08 -14.43 14.60
CA ILE A 21 -6.46 -13.76 15.75
C ILE A 21 -7.45 -12.93 16.59
N GLY A 22 -8.76 -13.16 16.41
CA GLY A 22 -9.81 -12.60 17.25
C GLY A 22 -10.40 -11.26 16.80
N HIS A 23 -10.02 -10.73 15.64
CA HIS A 23 -10.66 -9.52 15.13
C HIS A 23 -12.01 -9.84 14.50
N THR A 24 -13.05 -9.12 14.94
CA THR A 24 -14.42 -9.24 14.40
C THR A 24 -14.66 -8.35 13.18
N LYS A 25 -13.87 -7.27 13.03
CA LYS A 25 -14.00 -6.31 11.94
C LYS A 25 -13.24 -6.74 10.69
N SER A 26 -13.73 -6.32 9.53
CA SER A 26 -13.02 -6.49 8.25
C SER A 26 -11.76 -5.63 8.18
N ILE A 27 -10.80 -6.01 7.30
CA ILE A 27 -9.61 -5.20 7.02
C ILE A 27 -10.01 -3.77 6.61
N LYS A 28 -11.05 -3.64 5.77
CA LYS A 28 -11.52 -2.34 5.31
C LYS A 28 -11.97 -1.43 6.45
N GLU A 29 -12.65 -1.97 7.45
CA GLU A 29 -13.08 -1.21 8.63
C GLU A 29 -11.90 -0.86 9.54
N LEU A 30 -10.96 -1.79 9.73
CA LEU A 30 -9.74 -1.56 10.52
C LEU A 30 -8.89 -0.46 9.89
N VAL A 31 -8.65 -0.53 8.58
CA VAL A 31 -7.86 0.49 7.86
C VAL A 31 -8.50 1.87 7.93
N LYS A 32 -9.83 1.97 7.82
CA LYS A 32 -10.53 3.25 8.01
C LYS A 32 -10.33 3.84 9.40
N LYS A 33 -10.43 3.01 10.44
CA LYS A 33 -10.17 3.44 11.83
C LYS A 33 -8.72 3.89 12.02
N GLN A 34 -7.76 3.14 11.47
CA GLN A 34 -6.35 3.47 11.53
C GLN A 34 -6.04 4.78 10.77
N ALA A 35 -6.68 5.01 9.61
CA ALA A 35 -6.55 6.26 8.87
C ALA A 35 -7.10 7.47 9.65
N LEU A 36 -8.23 7.29 10.33
CA LEU A 36 -8.79 8.32 11.20
C LEU A 36 -7.87 8.60 12.40
N LEU A 37 -7.31 7.56 13.01
CA LEU A 37 -6.35 7.69 14.11
C LEU A 37 -5.09 8.44 13.65
N ALA A 38 -4.53 8.09 12.49
CA ALA A 38 -3.38 8.79 11.92
C ALA A 38 -3.64 10.29 11.73
N LYS A 39 -4.84 10.63 11.24
CA LYS A 39 -5.29 12.03 11.10
C LYS A 39 -5.38 12.73 12.45
N THR A 40 -6.05 12.12 13.42
CA THR A 40 -6.26 12.71 14.77
C THR A 40 -4.94 12.89 15.51
N CYS A 41 -4.01 11.95 15.38
CA CYS A 41 -2.68 12.02 16.02
C CYS A 41 -1.68 12.91 15.27
N GLY A 42 -2.06 13.54 14.16
CA GLY A 42 -1.17 14.41 13.39
C GLY A 42 0.00 13.68 12.72
N CYS A 43 -0.17 12.41 12.32
CA CYS A 43 0.85 11.69 11.56
C CYS A 43 1.13 12.39 10.23
N HIS A 44 2.39 12.37 9.79
CA HIS A 44 2.82 12.98 8.53
C HIS A 44 2.37 12.16 7.32
N GLY A 45 2.28 10.85 7.49
CA GLY A 45 1.85 9.94 6.44
C GLY A 45 1.27 8.65 6.97
N ILE A 46 0.82 7.83 6.03
CA ILE A 46 0.22 6.52 6.30
C ILE A 46 0.74 5.51 5.27
N VAL A 47 1.01 4.30 5.72
CA VAL A 47 1.33 3.17 4.84
C VAL A 47 0.08 2.32 4.69
N CYS A 48 -0.44 2.19 3.47
CA CYS A 48 -1.63 1.38 3.22
C CYS A 48 -1.56 0.60 1.90
N ALA A 49 -2.21 -0.56 1.87
CA ALA A 49 -2.27 -1.41 0.69
C ALA A 49 -3.12 -0.78 -0.44
N GLY A 50 -2.81 -1.16 -1.68
CA GLY A 50 -3.47 -0.64 -2.89
C GLY A 50 -5.01 -0.65 -2.84
N PRO A 51 -5.68 -1.75 -2.46
CA PRO A 51 -7.15 -1.82 -2.39
C PRO A 51 -7.78 -0.80 -1.42
N ASP A 52 -7.02 -0.31 -0.45
CA ASP A 52 -7.54 0.62 0.56
C ASP A 52 -7.36 2.11 0.18
N LEU A 53 -6.54 2.41 -0.83
CA LEU A 53 -6.14 3.76 -1.20
C LEU A 53 -7.30 4.73 -1.34
N LYS A 54 -8.33 4.37 -2.11
CA LYS A 54 -9.49 5.24 -2.36
C LYS A 54 -10.22 5.61 -1.06
N SER A 55 -10.35 4.67 -0.13
CA SER A 55 -11.01 4.92 1.16
C SER A 55 -10.14 5.73 2.12
N VAL A 56 -8.84 5.43 2.16
CA VAL A 56 -7.86 6.17 2.98
C VAL A 56 -7.71 7.61 2.50
N LYS A 57 -7.63 7.85 1.18
CA LYS A 57 -7.50 9.19 0.60
C LYS A 57 -8.65 10.13 0.95
N LYS A 58 -9.86 9.59 1.18
CA LYS A 58 -11.00 10.37 1.63
C LYS A 58 -10.84 10.89 3.06
N ILE A 59 -10.14 10.13 3.91
CA ILE A 59 -9.99 10.39 5.35
C ILE A 59 -8.69 11.16 5.64
N PHE A 60 -7.58 10.73 5.03
CA PHE A 60 -6.23 11.20 5.30
C PHE A 60 -5.66 11.97 4.12
N LYS A 61 -5.07 13.14 4.37
CA LYS A 61 -4.59 14.08 3.33
C LYS A 61 -3.07 14.22 3.25
N GLY A 62 -2.31 13.57 4.16
CA GLY A 62 -0.84 13.56 4.16
C GLY A 62 -0.25 12.61 3.12
N GLU A 63 1.01 12.24 3.32
CA GLU A 63 1.70 11.25 2.49
C GLU A 63 1.02 9.88 2.59
N ILE A 64 0.81 9.23 1.45
CA ILE A 64 0.27 7.87 1.38
C ILE A 64 1.27 6.99 0.65
N VAL A 65 1.93 6.13 1.42
CA VAL A 65 2.99 5.23 0.94
C VAL A 65 2.38 3.84 0.72
N THR A 66 2.53 3.30 -0.48
CA THR A 66 1.87 2.05 -0.87
C THR A 66 2.85 0.94 -1.17
N PRO A 67 2.92 -0.10 -0.33
CA PRO A 67 3.64 -1.34 -0.61
C PRO A 67 2.78 -2.30 -1.44
N GLY A 68 3.36 -3.46 -1.78
CA GLY A 68 2.65 -4.49 -2.54
C GLY A 68 2.49 -4.14 -4.02
N ILE A 69 3.38 -3.29 -4.54
CA ILE A 69 3.39 -2.91 -5.95
C ILE A 69 4.02 -4.02 -6.79
N ARG A 70 3.36 -4.35 -7.90
CA ARG A 70 3.86 -5.32 -8.88
C ARG A 70 3.77 -4.74 -10.28
N LEU A 71 4.83 -4.96 -11.08
CA LEU A 71 4.80 -4.69 -12.51
C LEU A 71 3.95 -5.75 -13.22
N LYS A 72 3.40 -5.39 -14.37
CA LYS A 72 2.60 -6.31 -15.19
C LYS A 72 3.37 -7.59 -15.51
N GLY A 73 2.77 -8.73 -15.22
CA GLY A 73 3.37 -10.06 -15.42
C GLY A 73 4.19 -10.58 -14.23
N ASP A 74 4.45 -9.77 -13.19
CA ASP A 74 5.17 -10.24 -12.02
C ASP A 74 4.28 -11.06 -11.07
N SER A 75 4.88 -12.04 -10.40
CA SER A 75 4.19 -12.83 -9.38
C SER A 75 3.85 -11.98 -8.14
N ALA A 76 2.67 -12.17 -7.59
CA ALA A 76 2.28 -11.59 -6.31
C ALA A 76 3.12 -12.12 -5.14
N GLY A 77 3.59 -13.37 -5.22
CA GLY A 77 4.30 -14.06 -4.15
C GLY A 77 3.43 -14.23 -2.91
N ASP A 78 3.95 -13.84 -1.75
CA ASP A 78 3.23 -13.83 -0.46
C ASP A 78 2.23 -12.67 -0.32
N GLN A 79 2.27 -11.69 -1.23
CA GLN A 79 1.40 -10.52 -1.18
C GLN A 79 0.00 -10.86 -1.69
N LYS A 80 -1.02 -10.68 -0.86
CA LYS A 80 -2.43 -10.97 -1.18
C LYS A 80 -3.18 -9.75 -1.74
N ARG A 81 -2.62 -8.55 -1.56
CA ARG A 81 -3.28 -7.27 -1.84
C ARG A 81 -2.35 -6.38 -2.69
N VAL A 82 -2.09 -6.84 -3.92
CA VAL A 82 -1.19 -6.18 -4.88
C VAL A 82 -1.93 -5.21 -5.79
N ILE A 83 -1.19 -4.24 -6.33
CA ILE A 83 -1.68 -3.25 -7.30
C ILE A 83 -0.53 -2.83 -8.23
N GLY A 84 -0.85 -2.39 -9.43
CA GLY A 84 0.12 -1.82 -10.36
C GLY A 84 0.53 -0.39 -9.99
N PRO A 85 1.71 0.08 -10.45
CA PRO A 85 2.23 1.40 -10.06
C PRO A 85 1.35 2.55 -10.53
N LYS A 86 0.92 2.55 -11.79
CA LYS A 86 0.05 3.59 -12.36
C LYS A 86 -1.31 3.66 -11.64
N GLU A 87 -1.90 2.51 -11.36
CA GLU A 87 -3.17 2.43 -10.65
C GLU A 87 -3.05 2.92 -9.20
N ALA A 88 -1.94 2.61 -8.52
CA ALA A 88 -1.69 3.09 -7.16
C ALA A 88 -1.68 4.62 -7.11
N PHE A 89 -0.95 5.29 -8.00
CA PHE A 89 -0.95 6.75 -8.09
C PHE A 89 -2.33 7.31 -8.44
N LYS A 90 -3.03 6.71 -9.40
CA LYS A 90 -4.42 7.11 -9.76
C LYS A 90 -5.37 7.01 -8.57
N ASN A 91 -5.18 6.04 -7.69
CA ASN A 91 -6.00 5.82 -6.50
C ASN A 91 -5.58 6.67 -5.29
N GLY A 92 -4.52 7.49 -5.41
CA GLY A 92 -4.13 8.49 -4.41
C GLY A 92 -2.88 8.18 -3.61
N SER A 93 -2.09 7.17 -4.00
CA SER A 93 -0.74 7.00 -3.45
C SER A 93 0.15 8.19 -3.80
N THR A 94 1.02 8.60 -2.88
CA THR A 94 2.03 9.66 -3.12
C THR A 94 3.43 9.07 -3.29
N ALA A 95 3.66 7.86 -2.80
CA ALA A 95 4.92 7.14 -2.94
C ALA A 95 4.69 5.63 -2.98
N LEU A 96 5.54 4.90 -3.68
CA LEU A 96 5.47 3.45 -3.84
C LEU A 96 6.65 2.78 -3.15
N VAL A 97 6.39 1.66 -2.47
CA VAL A 97 7.45 0.76 -2.00
C VAL A 97 7.53 -0.42 -2.94
N MET A 98 8.62 -0.50 -3.68
CA MET A 98 8.87 -1.53 -4.69
C MET A 98 10.16 -2.28 -4.35
N GLY A 99 10.02 -3.56 -3.98
CA GLY A 99 11.16 -4.44 -3.73
C GLY A 99 11.36 -5.41 -4.90
N ARG A 100 10.77 -6.59 -4.79
CA ARG A 100 11.00 -7.74 -5.69
C ARG A 100 10.84 -7.43 -7.18
N SER A 101 9.86 -6.64 -7.56
CA SER A 101 9.66 -6.24 -8.97
C SER A 101 10.81 -5.42 -9.54
N ILE A 102 11.62 -4.79 -8.69
CA ILE A 102 12.79 -4.02 -9.12
C ILE A 102 14.07 -4.82 -8.98
N ILE A 103 14.28 -5.49 -7.84
CA ILE A 103 15.58 -6.12 -7.51
C ILE A 103 15.75 -7.51 -8.07
N LYS A 104 14.67 -8.21 -8.47
CA LYS A 104 14.75 -9.58 -9.01
C LYS A 104 15.19 -9.53 -10.47
N GLY A 105 16.34 -10.17 -10.79
CA GLY A 105 16.90 -10.21 -12.14
C GLY A 105 17.63 -8.91 -12.50
N ASN A 106 17.40 -8.39 -13.70
CA ASN A 106 18.08 -7.19 -14.19
C ASN A 106 17.37 -5.90 -13.75
N ILE A 107 17.97 -5.21 -12.79
CA ILE A 107 17.42 -3.98 -12.18
C ILE A 107 17.17 -2.89 -13.24
N LYS A 108 18.10 -2.67 -14.16
CA LYS A 108 17.98 -1.62 -15.21
C LYS A 108 16.77 -1.88 -16.11
N ASN A 109 16.56 -3.13 -16.50
CA ASN A 109 15.38 -3.51 -17.30
C ASN A 109 14.10 -3.34 -16.49
N ASN A 110 14.09 -3.69 -15.21
CA ASN A 110 12.93 -3.53 -14.35
C ASN A 110 12.56 -2.06 -14.14
N ILE A 111 13.54 -1.19 -13.97
CA ILE A 111 13.31 0.28 -13.91
C ILE A 111 12.72 0.78 -15.24
N SER A 112 13.23 0.31 -16.39
CA SER A 112 12.69 0.68 -17.71
C SER A 112 11.23 0.22 -17.86
N ARG A 113 10.87 -0.98 -17.40
CA ARG A 113 9.48 -1.49 -17.35
C ARG A 113 8.60 -0.58 -16.48
N LEU A 114 9.07 -0.23 -15.29
CA LEU A 114 8.34 0.69 -14.39
C LEU A 114 8.05 2.03 -15.06
N ILE A 115 9.07 2.65 -15.66
CA ILE A 115 8.91 3.94 -16.37
C ILE A 115 7.88 3.82 -17.51
N LYS A 116 7.91 2.70 -18.25
CA LYS A 116 6.95 2.44 -19.33
C LYS A 116 5.51 2.29 -18.79
N GLU A 117 5.33 1.63 -17.66
CA GLU A 117 3.99 1.47 -17.04
C GLU A 117 3.45 2.77 -16.44
N LEU A 118 4.31 3.71 -16.06
CA LEU A 118 3.90 5.01 -15.51
C LEU A 118 3.49 6.03 -16.59
N LYS A 119 3.97 5.87 -17.81
CA LYS A 119 3.56 6.68 -18.96
C LYS A 119 2.16 6.32 -19.45
#